data_21e2d0e687980bead1eaba9d87f4f678
#
_entry.id   21e2d0e687980bead1eaba9d87f4f678
#
_cell.length_a   1.000
_cell.length_b   1.000
_cell.length_c   1.000
_cell.angle_alpha   90.00
_cell.angle_beta   90.00
_cell.angle_gamma   90.00
#
_symmetry.space_group_name_H-M   'P 1'
#
loop_
_entity.id
_entity.type
_entity.pdbx_description
1 polymer ?
#
loop_
_entity_poly.entity_id
_entity_poly.type
_entity_poly.pdbx_seq_one_letter_code
_entity_poly.pdbx_strand_id
1 'polypeptide(L)'
;MQLAAGVGQLPDAVRASHATYVADAQRADGGYAGRESGSDLYYTSFALRSLAISGMLHGPAAQRTADFLRNHLDQKLPVVDFIALIYSQKLLQAAAGIDVFNGQGSAWRNRVVNFLNSCRRADGGYARGPENPRSSTYQTFLTLICFELLDASPAQPEVTSCFLKSQQRDDGGFVEFSPMRRSGTNPTAAAIGGLKILGEVSPDLQSSAAEFLAGMQTAEGGLRANTRIPIADLLSSFTGLFTLFELGEHQRVRLEPLARFASQLAASDGGFCAALWDTDKDVEYTFYGLGTLALLATAGHTSDFQRAS
;
A
#
# COMPACT_ATOMS: atom_id res chain seq x y z
N MET A 1 1.59 -1.65 -12.82
CA MET A 1 1.85 -2.60 -13.93
C MET A 1 2.44 -3.92 -13.42
N GLN A 2 3.47 -3.94 -12.60
CA GLN A 2 4.10 -5.17 -12.09
C GLN A 2 3.12 -6.12 -11.38
N LEU A 3 2.32 -5.63 -10.41
CA LEU A 3 1.35 -6.47 -9.69
C LEU A 3 0.29 -7.06 -10.63
N ALA A 4 -0.24 -6.30 -11.58
CA ALA A 4 -1.21 -6.81 -12.55
C ALA A 4 -0.61 -7.91 -13.45
N ALA A 5 0.64 -7.76 -13.87
CA ALA A 5 1.36 -8.79 -14.62
C ALA A 5 1.56 -10.07 -13.80
N GLY A 6 1.90 -9.93 -12.51
CA GLY A 6 2.05 -11.07 -11.59
C GLY A 6 0.72 -11.75 -11.30
N VAL A 7 -0.37 -11.00 -11.07
CA VAL A 7 -1.73 -11.57 -10.90
C VAL A 7 -2.14 -12.36 -12.14
N GLY A 8 -1.79 -11.89 -13.34
CA GLY A 8 -2.04 -12.62 -14.60
C GLY A 8 -1.33 -13.99 -14.71
N GLN A 9 -0.31 -14.24 -13.90
CA GLN A 9 0.38 -15.54 -13.83
C GLN A 9 -0.21 -16.50 -12.79
N LEU A 10 -1.13 -16.04 -11.94
CA LEU A 10 -1.82 -16.90 -10.97
C LEU A 10 -2.85 -17.79 -11.68
N PRO A 11 -3.13 -19.00 -11.12
CA PRO A 11 -4.22 -19.85 -11.62
C PRO A 11 -5.54 -19.08 -11.68
N ASP A 12 -6.33 -19.29 -12.74
CA ASP A 12 -7.59 -18.59 -12.96
C ASP A 12 -8.57 -18.71 -11.79
N ALA A 13 -8.65 -19.90 -11.17
CA ALA A 13 -9.51 -20.13 -10.01
C ALA A 13 -9.12 -19.28 -8.81
N VAL A 14 -7.80 -19.15 -8.51
CA VAL A 14 -7.28 -18.33 -7.42
C VAL A 14 -7.60 -16.87 -7.68
N ARG A 15 -7.28 -16.37 -8.88
CA ARG A 15 -7.56 -15.00 -9.26
C ARG A 15 -9.05 -14.67 -9.18
N ALA A 16 -9.90 -15.54 -9.74
CA ALA A 16 -11.34 -15.34 -9.78
C ALA A 16 -11.98 -15.35 -8.38
N SER A 17 -11.59 -16.26 -7.48
CA SER A 17 -12.20 -16.33 -6.14
C SER A 17 -11.93 -15.06 -5.32
N HIS A 18 -10.70 -14.56 -5.31
CA HIS A 18 -10.35 -13.34 -4.57
C HIS A 18 -10.95 -12.07 -5.22
N ALA A 19 -10.99 -12.00 -6.55
CA ALA A 19 -11.62 -10.88 -7.25
C ALA A 19 -13.14 -10.85 -7.03
N THR A 20 -13.81 -12.00 -7.04
CA THR A 20 -15.25 -12.14 -6.74
C THR A 20 -15.54 -11.73 -5.30
N TYR A 21 -14.76 -12.21 -4.33
CA TYR A 21 -14.88 -11.77 -2.93
C TYR A 21 -14.88 -10.23 -2.79
N VAL A 22 -13.93 -9.56 -3.45
CA VAL A 22 -13.86 -8.10 -3.41
C VAL A 22 -15.05 -7.46 -4.14
N ALA A 23 -15.46 -7.98 -5.30
CA ALA A 23 -16.58 -7.45 -6.06
C ALA A 23 -17.90 -7.53 -5.25
N ASP A 24 -18.13 -8.65 -4.58
CA ASP A 24 -19.32 -8.89 -3.76
C ASP A 24 -19.35 -8.08 -2.45
N ALA A 25 -18.18 -7.58 -1.99
CA ALA A 25 -18.08 -6.71 -0.83
C ALA A 25 -18.55 -5.27 -1.08
N GLN A 26 -18.92 -4.89 -2.32
CA GLN A 26 -19.42 -3.55 -2.61
C GLN A 26 -20.73 -3.26 -1.89
N ARG A 27 -20.78 -2.16 -1.17
CA ARG A 27 -21.97 -1.71 -0.43
C ARG A 27 -22.97 -0.99 -1.34
N ALA A 28 -24.19 -0.81 -0.83
CA ALA A 28 -25.29 -0.17 -1.57
C ALA A 28 -24.98 1.29 -1.96
N ASP A 29 -24.14 1.99 -1.18
CA ASP A 29 -23.66 3.35 -1.49
C ASP A 29 -22.55 3.40 -2.55
N GLY A 30 -22.07 2.25 -3.02
CA GLY A 30 -21.01 2.11 -4.01
C GLY A 30 -19.59 2.06 -3.43
N GLY A 31 -19.42 2.29 -2.14
CA GLY A 31 -18.15 2.17 -1.44
C GLY A 31 -17.89 0.76 -0.91
N TYR A 32 -16.78 0.61 -0.19
CA TYR A 32 -16.37 -0.63 0.47
C TYR A 32 -16.01 -0.36 1.92
N ALA A 33 -16.18 -1.35 2.77
CA ALA A 33 -15.90 -1.28 4.19
C ALA A 33 -14.82 -2.30 4.58
N GLY A 34 -14.14 -2.04 5.70
CA GLY A 34 -13.35 -3.03 6.39
C GLY A 34 -14.21 -3.95 7.26
N ARG A 35 -13.67 -4.38 8.38
CA ARG A 35 -14.35 -5.28 9.34
C ARG A 35 -15.47 -4.58 10.12
N GLU A 36 -15.40 -3.26 10.22
CA GLU A 36 -16.43 -2.45 10.86
C GLU A 36 -17.51 -2.04 9.87
N SER A 37 -18.64 -1.54 10.38
CA SER A 37 -19.75 -1.09 9.55
C SER A 37 -19.49 0.28 8.92
N GLY A 38 -19.93 0.44 7.67
CA GLY A 38 -19.84 1.68 6.91
C GLY A 38 -18.72 1.68 5.85
N SER A 39 -19.02 2.31 4.73
CA SER A 39 -18.03 2.49 3.65
C SER A 39 -17.13 3.68 3.96
N ASP A 40 -15.85 3.58 3.57
CA ASP A 40 -14.90 4.69 3.65
C ASP A 40 -13.97 4.73 2.43
N LEU A 41 -13.22 5.81 2.29
CA LEU A 41 -12.29 6.00 1.17
C LEU A 41 -11.10 5.03 1.22
N TYR A 42 -10.62 4.71 2.43
CA TYR A 42 -9.45 3.88 2.66
C TYR A 42 -9.69 2.45 2.13
N TYR A 43 -10.73 1.76 2.65
CA TYR A 43 -11.07 0.40 2.20
C TYR A 43 -11.57 0.37 0.77
N THR A 44 -12.30 1.41 0.31
CA THR A 44 -12.69 1.55 -1.09
C THR A 44 -11.46 1.58 -2.01
N SER A 45 -10.41 2.29 -1.63
CA SER A 45 -9.16 2.33 -2.40
C SER A 45 -8.49 0.95 -2.52
N PHE A 46 -8.48 0.14 -1.47
CA PHE A 46 -7.93 -1.23 -1.50
C PHE A 46 -8.77 -2.17 -2.37
N ALA A 47 -10.09 -2.08 -2.28
CA ALA A 47 -10.97 -2.83 -3.15
C ALA A 47 -10.73 -2.51 -4.63
N LEU A 48 -10.65 -1.21 -4.99
CA LEU A 48 -10.36 -0.81 -6.36
C LEU A 48 -8.99 -1.27 -6.85
N ARG A 49 -7.95 -1.24 -6.00
CA ARG A 49 -6.62 -1.77 -6.34
C ARG A 49 -6.69 -3.25 -6.64
N SER A 50 -7.39 -4.05 -5.80
CA SER A 50 -7.57 -5.48 -5.99
C SER A 50 -8.32 -5.78 -7.29
N LEU A 51 -9.42 -5.07 -7.56
CA LEU A 51 -10.19 -5.23 -8.80
C LEU A 51 -9.40 -4.80 -10.04
N ALA A 52 -8.61 -3.73 -9.93
CA ALA A 52 -7.79 -3.23 -11.05
C ALA A 52 -6.68 -4.22 -11.43
N ILE A 53 -5.92 -4.77 -10.45
CA ILE A 53 -4.87 -5.75 -10.74
C ILE A 53 -5.42 -7.10 -11.21
N SER A 54 -6.68 -7.41 -10.89
CA SER A 54 -7.40 -8.61 -11.34
C SER A 54 -8.14 -8.40 -12.66
N GLY A 55 -8.14 -7.18 -13.24
CA GLY A 55 -8.85 -6.86 -14.48
C GLY A 55 -10.38 -6.77 -14.33
N MET A 56 -10.90 -6.65 -13.12
CA MET A 56 -12.34 -6.66 -12.79
C MET A 56 -12.92 -5.26 -12.51
N LEU A 57 -12.12 -4.20 -12.61
CA LEU A 57 -12.57 -2.82 -12.35
C LEU A 57 -13.26 -2.21 -13.59
N HIS A 58 -14.52 -2.55 -13.82
CA HIS A 58 -15.31 -2.05 -14.95
C HIS A 58 -16.82 -2.11 -14.68
N GLY A 59 -17.62 -1.61 -15.62
CA GLY A 59 -19.08 -1.76 -15.61
C GLY A 59 -19.80 -0.98 -14.52
N PRO A 60 -21.05 -1.38 -14.16
CA PRO A 60 -21.88 -0.66 -13.20
C PRO A 60 -21.29 -0.53 -11.79
N ALA A 61 -20.49 -1.50 -11.36
CA ALA A 61 -19.82 -1.44 -10.05
C ALA A 61 -18.81 -0.30 -9.99
N ALA A 62 -17.99 -0.14 -11.04
CA ALA A 62 -17.04 0.99 -11.15
C ALA A 62 -17.77 2.35 -11.16
N GLN A 63 -18.93 2.44 -11.84
CA GLN A 63 -19.73 3.67 -11.85
C GLN A 63 -20.27 4.00 -10.45
N ARG A 64 -20.84 3.03 -9.73
CA ARG A 64 -21.30 3.26 -8.34
C ARG A 64 -20.18 3.74 -7.42
N THR A 65 -18.98 3.15 -7.56
CA THR A 65 -17.84 3.64 -6.77
C THR A 65 -17.42 5.06 -7.17
N ALA A 66 -17.48 5.41 -8.45
CA ALA A 66 -17.22 6.78 -8.86
C ALA A 66 -18.21 7.79 -8.24
N ASP A 67 -19.48 7.42 -8.14
CA ASP A 67 -20.50 8.26 -7.50
C ASP A 67 -20.26 8.37 -5.98
N PHE A 68 -19.87 7.28 -5.33
CA PHE A 68 -19.42 7.29 -3.93
C PHE A 68 -18.25 8.27 -3.72
N LEU A 69 -17.22 8.21 -4.57
CA LEU A 69 -16.06 9.11 -4.47
C LEU A 69 -16.43 10.58 -4.69
N ARG A 70 -17.35 10.88 -5.63
CA ARG A 70 -17.82 12.24 -5.89
C ARG A 70 -18.43 12.89 -4.66
N ASN A 71 -19.15 12.14 -3.84
CA ASN A 71 -19.75 12.62 -2.60
C ASN A 71 -18.71 13.01 -1.51
N HIS A 72 -17.42 12.67 -1.72
CA HIS A 72 -16.33 12.98 -0.78
C HIS A 72 -15.40 14.11 -1.28
N LEU A 73 -15.58 14.63 -2.51
CA LEU A 73 -14.67 15.61 -3.11
C LEU A 73 -14.57 16.94 -2.34
N ASP A 74 -15.65 17.35 -1.69
CA ASP A 74 -15.74 18.64 -0.99
C ASP A 74 -15.55 18.51 0.53
N GLN A 75 -15.27 17.31 1.03
CA GLN A 75 -15.06 17.06 2.44
C GLN A 75 -13.64 17.47 2.88
N LYS A 76 -13.47 17.80 4.16
CA LYS A 76 -12.15 17.95 4.78
C LYS A 76 -11.61 16.56 5.10
N LEU A 77 -10.61 16.14 4.35
CA LEU A 77 -10.03 14.80 4.44
C LEU A 77 -8.63 14.85 5.07
N PRO A 78 -8.23 13.84 5.86
CA PRO A 78 -6.84 13.63 6.23
C PRO A 78 -6.01 13.16 5.03
N VAL A 79 -4.67 13.20 5.13
CA VAL A 79 -3.75 12.80 4.03
C VAL A 79 -4.04 11.40 3.53
N VAL A 80 -4.35 10.45 4.42
CA VAL A 80 -4.64 9.05 4.06
C VAL A 80 -5.87 8.92 3.15
N ASP A 81 -6.89 9.74 3.36
CA ASP A 81 -8.10 9.71 2.54
C ASP A 81 -7.89 10.45 1.21
N PHE A 82 -7.05 11.50 1.20
CA PHE A 82 -6.65 12.13 -0.07
C PHE A 82 -5.91 11.16 -0.97
N ILE A 83 -4.95 10.38 -0.45
CA ILE A 83 -4.26 9.39 -1.28
C ILE A 83 -5.23 8.30 -1.75
N ALA A 84 -6.14 7.84 -0.89
CA ALA A 84 -7.16 6.86 -1.26
C ALA A 84 -8.03 7.37 -2.42
N LEU A 85 -8.47 8.63 -2.35
CA LEU A 85 -9.28 9.28 -3.38
C LEU A 85 -8.52 9.46 -4.69
N ILE A 86 -7.26 9.94 -4.64
CA ILE A 86 -6.41 10.15 -5.81
C ILE A 86 -6.14 8.81 -6.52
N TYR A 87 -5.75 7.78 -5.77
CA TYR A 87 -5.53 6.45 -6.33
C TYR A 87 -6.78 5.90 -6.98
N SER A 88 -7.91 5.98 -6.29
CA SER A 88 -9.19 5.49 -6.79
C SER A 88 -9.59 6.19 -8.09
N GLN A 89 -9.43 7.51 -8.17
CA GLN A 89 -9.64 8.27 -9.41
C GLN A 89 -8.74 7.79 -10.55
N LYS A 90 -7.43 7.66 -10.29
CA LYS A 90 -6.47 7.21 -11.31
C LYS A 90 -6.81 5.80 -11.82
N LEU A 91 -7.21 4.89 -10.91
CA LEU A 91 -7.61 3.54 -11.27
C LEU A 91 -8.90 3.51 -12.10
N LEU A 92 -9.94 4.25 -11.69
CA LEU A 92 -11.20 4.34 -12.44
C LEU A 92 -11.00 4.96 -13.83
N GLN A 93 -10.17 5.99 -13.92
CA GLN A 93 -9.83 6.59 -15.20
C GLN A 93 -9.09 5.62 -16.11
N ALA A 94 -8.09 4.90 -15.57
CA ALA A 94 -7.27 3.98 -16.36
C ALA A 94 -8.02 2.70 -16.77
N ALA A 95 -8.84 2.12 -15.88
CA ALA A 95 -9.48 0.82 -16.09
C ALA A 95 -10.89 0.93 -16.72
N ALA A 96 -11.63 2.01 -16.41
CA ALA A 96 -13.04 2.16 -16.80
C ALA A 96 -13.32 3.44 -17.60
N GLY A 97 -12.34 4.32 -17.80
CA GLY A 97 -12.52 5.59 -18.51
C GLY A 97 -13.37 6.62 -17.75
N ILE A 98 -13.54 6.44 -16.43
CA ILE A 98 -14.45 7.27 -15.61
C ILE A 98 -13.65 8.42 -14.97
N ASP A 99 -14.04 9.67 -15.26
CA ASP A 99 -13.56 10.85 -14.55
C ASP A 99 -14.45 11.17 -13.35
N VAL A 100 -13.90 11.00 -12.13
CA VAL A 100 -14.60 11.33 -10.87
C VAL A 100 -14.77 12.85 -10.71
N PHE A 101 -13.86 13.66 -11.26
CA PHE A 101 -13.85 15.12 -11.07
C PHE A 101 -14.79 15.88 -11.99
N ASN A 102 -15.37 15.24 -13.01
CA ASN A 102 -16.27 15.87 -13.96
C ASN A 102 -15.70 17.19 -14.54
N GLY A 103 -14.42 17.20 -14.92
CA GLY A 103 -13.74 18.38 -15.49
C GLY A 103 -13.26 19.42 -14.45
N GLN A 104 -13.54 19.25 -13.16
CA GLN A 104 -13.09 20.17 -12.10
C GLN A 104 -11.73 19.80 -11.46
N GLY A 105 -11.01 18.87 -12.07
CA GLY A 105 -9.78 18.28 -11.52
C GLY A 105 -8.69 19.29 -11.20
N SER A 106 -8.52 20.36 -11.98
CA SER A 106 -7.49 21.39 -11.75
C SER A 106 -7.74 22.19 -10.46
N ALA A 107 -8.98 22.62 -10.21
CA ALA A 107 -9.35 23.35 -8.98
C ALA A 107 -9.21 22.46 -7.75
N TRP A 108 -9.66 21.21 -7.82
CA TRP A 108 -9.51 20.22 -6.76
C TRP A 108 -8.04 19.92 -6.50
N ARG A 109 -7.23 19.68 -7.53
CA ARG A 109 -5.78 19.49 -7.43
C ARG A 109 -5.09 20.60 -6.63
N ASN A 110 -5.38 21.86 -6.94
CA ASN A 110 -4.79 23.00 -6.26
C ASN A 110 -5.18 23.04 -4.78
N ARG A 111 -6.43 22.73 -4.44
CA ARG A 111 -6.87 22.63 -3.03
C ARG A 111 -6.08 21.55 -2.29
N VAL A 112 -5.90 20.38 -2.87
CA VAL A 112 -5.15 19.28 -2.25
C VAL A 112 -3.67 19.64 -2.09
N VAL A 113 -3.02 20.18 -3.11
CA VAL A 113 -1.61 20.61 -3.04
C VAL A 113 -1.41 21.66 -1.92
N ASN A 114 -2.30 22.62 -1.80
CA ASN A 114 -2.25 23.61 -0.72
C ASN A 114 -2.42 22.97 0.67
N PHE A 115 -3.35 22.01 0.79
CA PHE A 115 -3.52 21.26 2.04
C PHE A 115 -2.26 20.46 2.38
N LEU A 116 -1.68 19.71 1.44
CA LEU A 116 -0.47 18.94 1.66
C LEU A 116 0.69 19.84 2.11
N ASN A 117 0.87 21.01 1.49
CA ASN A 117 1.88 21.98 1.90
C ASN A 117 1.65 22.50 3.32
N SER A 118 0.39 22.65 3.77
CA SER A 118 0.07 23.05 5.14
C SER A 118 0.40 21.96 6.20
N CYS A 119 0.52 20.69 5.77
CA CYS A 119 0.94 19.59 6.63
C CYS A 119 2.45 19.52 6.86
N ARG A 120 3.27 20.31 6.13
CA ARG A 120 4.72 20.35 6.25
C ARG A 120 5.17 20.90 7.59
N ARG A 121 6.24 20.34 8.14
CA ARG A 121 6.83 20.76 9.41
C ARG A 121 8.24 21.34 9.20
N ALA A 122 8.75 22.01 10.25
CA ALA A 122 10.06 22.66 10.20
C ALA A 122 11.23 21.70 9.96
N ASP A 123 11.06 20.42 10.34
CA ASP A 123 12.05 19.35 10.09
C ASP A 123 12.05 18.84 8.66
N GLY A 124 11.14 19.32 7.81
CA GLY A 124 11.01 18.90 6.40
C GLY A 124 10.09 17.72 6.15
N GLY A 125 9.64 17.03 7.20
CA GLY A 125 8.64 15.98 7.10
C GLY A 125 7.22 16.52 7.06
N TYR A 126 6.27 15.60 6.92
CA TYR A 126 4.84 15.92 6.86
C TYR A 126 4.08 15.24 8.00
N ALA A 127 3.10 15.94 8.55
CA ALA A 127 2.19 15.46 9.58
C ALA A 127 0.87 14.98 8.97
N ARG A 128 0.04 14.30 9.77
CA ARG A 128 -1.28 13.81 9.38
C ARG A 128 -2.26 14.91 8.97
N GLY A 129 -2.10 16.10 9.54
CA GLY A 129 -2.91 17.26 9.27
C GLY A 129 -2.22 18.54 9.78
N PRO A 130 -2.73 19.73 9.41
CA PRO A 130 -2.11 21.01 9.79
C PRO A 130 -2.00 21.23 11.30
N GLU A 131 -2.92 20.67 12.08
CA GLU A 131 -2.98 20.77 13.54
C GLU A 131 -2.02 19.82 14.27
N ASN A 132 -1.51 18.79 13.59
CA ASN A 132 -0.65 17.79 14.21
C ASN A 132 0.79 18.31 14.31
N PRO A 133 1.43 18.33 15.49
CA PRO A 133 2.72 18.98 15.68
C PRO A 133 3.91 18.17 15.14
N ARG A 134 3.74 16.88 14.87
CA ARG A 134 4.84 15.96 14.55
C ARG A 134 4.75 15.41 13.14
N SER A 135 5.88 15.41 12.46
CA SER A 135 6.10 14.66 11.23
C SER A 135 6.18 13.17 11.50
N SER A 136 5.81 12.36 10.52
CA SER A 136 6.07 10.93 10.54
C SER A 136 6.57 10.43 9.18
N THR A 137 7.30 9.34 9.20
CA THR A 137 7.83 8.69 8.00
C THR A 137 6.69 8.29 7.06
N TYR A 138 5.65 7.66 7.61
CA TYR A 138 4.49 7.21 6.83
C TYR A 138 3.70 8.37 6.24
N GLN A 139 3.38 9.42 7.03
CA GLN A 139 2.66 10.58 6.51
C GLN A 139 3.47 11.33 5.44
N THR A 140 4.80 11.41 5.62
CA THR A 140 5.69 12.01 4.62
C THR A 140 5.65 11.21 3.32
N PHE A 141 5.76 9.89 3.38
CA PHE A 141 5.64 9.02 2.22
C PHE A 141 4.29 9.16 1.50
N LEU A 142 3.17 9.09 2.23
CA LEU A 142 1.84 9.28 1.64
C LEU A 142 1.70 10.64 0.95
N THR A 143 2.25 11.68 1.56
CA THR A 143 2.24 13.04 0.98
C THR A 143 3.06 13.10 -0.30
N LEU A 144 4.24 12.47 -0.34
CA LEU A 144 5.07 12.39 -1.54
C LEU A 144 4.37 11.65 -2.68
N ILE A 145 3.70 10.52 -2.38
CA ILE A 145 2.87 9.83 -3.38
C ILE A 145 1.75 10.75 -3.90
N CYS A 146 1.09 11.50 -3.01
CA CYS A 146 0.06 12.45 -3.45
C CYS A 146 0.63 13.49 -4.42
N PHE A 147 1.80 14.07 -4.12
CA PHE A 147 2.46 15.01 -5.02
C PHE A 147 2.78 14.37 -6.39
N GLU A 148 3.36 13.17 -6.39
CA GLU A 148 3.69 12.44 -7.62
C GLU A 148 2.43 12.16 -8.46
N LEU A 149 1.37 11.64 -7.85
CA LEU A 149 0.11 11.34 -8.54
C LEU A 149 -0.62 12.59 -9.05
N LEU A 150 -0.37 13.74 -8.46
CA LEU A 150 -0.91 15.03 -8.87
C LEU A 150 0.01 15.81 -9.82
N ASP A 151 1.10 15.23 -10.29
CA ASP A 151 2.12 15.89 -11.10
C ASP A 151 2.58 17.22 -10.44
N ALA A 152 2.85 17.16 -9.13
CA ALA A 152 3.30 18.26 -8.30
C ALA A 152 4.57 17.86 -7.52
N SER A 153 5.28 18.85 -7.01
CA SER A 153 6.50 18.62 -6.23
C SER A 153 6.37 19.17 -4.81
N PRO A 154 6.97 18.53 -3.81
CA PRO A 154 7.05 19.10 -2.46
C PRO A 154 7.92 20.36 -2.45
N ALA A 155 7.60 21.29 -1.54
CA ALA A 155 8.50 22.41 -1.28
C ALA A 155 9.78 21.91 -0.61
N GLN A 156 10.97 22.30 -1.14
CA GLN A 156 12.28 21.91 -0.61
C GLN A 156 12.44 20.37 -0.48
N PRO A 157 12.45 19.62 -1.58
CA PRO A 157 12.54 18.16 -1.57
C PRO A 157 13.80 17.63 -0.88
N GLU A 158 14.90 18.38 -0.93
CA GLU A 158 16.16 18.08 -0.25
C GLU A 158 16.01 18.06 1.28
N VAL A 159 15.20 18.96 1.87
CA VAL A 159 14.95 18.98 3.32
C VAL A 159 14.06 17.79 3.71
N THR A 160 13.10 17.43 2.86
CA THR A 160 12.27 16.23 3.07
C THR A 160 13.10 14.94 2.97
N SER A 161 14.05 14.88 2.05
CA SER A 161 15.02 13.77 1.96
C SER A 161 15.86 13.68 3.26
N CYS A 162 16.39 14.79 3.74
CA CYS A 162 17.13 14.84 5.01
C CYS A 162 16.27 14.35 6.20
N PHE A 163 14.99 14.75 6.26
CA PHE A 163 14.06 14.24 7.28
C PHE A 163 13.94 12.72 7.20
N LEU A 164 13.64 12.14 6.03
CA LEU A 164 13.51 10.70 5.87
C LEU A 164 14.81 9.96 6.25
N LYS A 165 15.97 10.41 5.76
CA LYS A 165 17.27 9.84 6.10
C LYS A 165 17.57 9.88 7.60
N SER A 166 17.13 10.91 8.31
CA SER A 166 17.30 11.04 9.78
C SER A 166 16.51 10.00 10.57
N GLN A 167 15.50 9.36 9.98
CA GLN A 167 14.72 8.30 10.62
C GLN A 167 15.40 6.92 10.55
N GLN A 168 16.52 6.77 9.83
CA GLN A 168 17.29 5.52 9.80
C GLN A 168 17.98 5.25 11.13
N ARG A 169 18.14 3.99 11.47
CA ARG A 169 18.82 3.49 12.67
C ARG A 169 20.02 2.61 12.29
N ASP A 170 20.85 2.31 13.26
CA ASP A 170 22.10 1.55 13.08
C ASP A 170 21.86 0.13 12.56
N ASP A 171 20.63 -0.41 12.72
CA ASP A 171 20.21 -1.70 12.18
C ASP A 171 19.83 -1.65 10.68
N GLY A 172 19.95 -0.49 10.03
CA GLY A 172 19.61 -0.28 8.63
C GLY A 172 18.14 0.02 8.37
N GLY A 173 17.26 -0.26 9.33
CA GLY A 173 15.84 0.04 9.23
C GLY A 173 15.48 1.48 9.62
N PHE A 174 14.19 1.81 9.48
CA PHE A 174 13.67 3.14 9.77
C PHE A 174 12.58 3.08 10.84
N VAL A 175 12.41 4.20 11.54
CA VAL A 175 11.36 4.40 12.55
C VAL A 175 10.27 5.32 12.01
N GLU A 176 9.07 5.25 12.63
CA GLU A 176 7.94 6.09 12.25
C GLU A 176 8.17 7.57 12.59
N PHE A 177 8.75 7.84 13.73
CA PHE A 177 9.13 9.19 14.17
C PHE A 177 10.22 9.15 15.26
N SER A 178 11.02 10.22 15.34
CA SER A 178 11.94 10.43 16.46
C SER A 178 11.13 10.82 17.72
N PRO A 179 11.38 10.24 18.92
CA PRO A 179 12.59 9.52 19.32
C PRO A 179 12.46 7.99 19.37
N MET A 180 11.62 7.37 18.52
CA MET A 180 11.56 5.90 18.49
C MET A 180 12.94 5.31 18.17
N ARG A 181 13.29 4.23 18.87
CA ARG A 181 14.60 3.57 18.72
C ARG A 181 14.53 2.29 17.88
N ARG A 182 13.34 1.72 17.75
CA ARG A 182 13.14 0.42 17.13
C ARG A 182 12.61 0.59 15.71
N SER A 183 13.36 0.11 14.77
CA SER A 183 12.96 0.08 13.36
C SER A 183 11.82 -0.90 13.12
N GLY A 184 11.03 -0.63 12.08
CA GLY A 184 9.93 -1.48 11.66
C GLY A 184 9.90 -1.67 10.15
N THR A 185 9.27 -2.76 9.71
CA THR A 185 9.12 -3.09 8.30
C THR A 185 8.38 -1.98 7.54
N ASN A 186 7.22 -1.57 8.05
CA ASN A 186 6.39 -0.56 7.37
C ASN A 186 7.03 0.84 7.35
N PRO A 187 7.63 1.37 8.43
CA PRO A 187 8.38 2.61 8.36
C PRO A 187 9.58 2.54 7.40
N THR A 188 10.27 1.38 7.33
CA THR A 188 11.37 1.19 6.38
C THR A 188 10.87 1.22 4.95
N ALA A 189 9.79 0.50 4.63
CA ALA A 189 9.17 0.52 3.31
C ALA A 189 8.71 1.94 2.92
N ALA A 190 8.09 2.68 3.85
CA ALA A 190 7.64 4.05 3.64
C ALA A 190 8.82 5.01 3.39
N ALA A 191 9.90 4.92 4.18
CA ALA A 191 11.08 5.75 4.00
C ALA A 191 11.76 5.51 2.65
N ILE A 192 11.98 4.24 2.29
CA ILE A 192 12.57 3.86 1.00
C ILE A 192 11.69 4.32 -0.15
N GLY A 193 10.37 4.11 -0.08
CA GLY A 193 9.43 4.59 -1.08
C GLY A 193 9.48 6.10 -1.27
N GLY A 194 9.49 6.86 -0.17
CA GLY A 194 9.61 8.32 -0.20
C GLY A 194 10.95 8.79 -0.77
N LEU A 195 12.05 8.18 -0.37
CA LEU A 195 13.38 8.51 -0.89
C LEU A 195 13.53 8.12 -2.37
N LYS A 196 12.86 7.06 -2.82
CA LYS A 196 12.82 6.67 -4.23
C LYS A 196 12.08 7.70 -5.09
N ILE A 197 10.92 8.21 -4.62
CA ILE A 197 10.19 9.30 -5.28
C ILE A 197 11.07 10.54 -5.41
N LEU A 198 11.91 10.83 -4.41
CA LEU A 198 12.82 11.97 -4.41
C LEU A 198 14.13 11.71 -5.21
N GLY A 199 14.38 10.49 -5.68
CA GLY A 199 15.63 10.12 -6.37
C GLY A 199 16.86 10.03 -5.45
N GLU A 200 16.65 9.79 -4.16
CA GLU A 200 17.65 9.94 -3.10
C GLU A 200 18.07 8.61 -2.41
N VAL A 201 17.86 7.46 -3.08
CA VAL A 201 18.28 6.15 -2.60
C VAL A 201 19.73 5.89 -3.06
N SER A 202 20.70 5.94 -2.12
CA SER A 202 22.08 5.58 -2.39
C SER A 202 22.29 4.05 -2.32
N PRO A 203 23.40 3.51 -2.92
CA PRO A 203 23.71 2.07 -2.81
C PRO A 203 23.86 1.56 -1.38
N ASP A 204 24.45 2.35 -0.47
CA ASP A 204 24.61 1.97 0.93
C ASP A 204 23.26 1.91 1.65
N LEU A 205 22.41 2.89 1.38
CA LEU A 205 21.05 2.93 1.92
C LEU A 205 20.20 1.76 1.40
N GLN A 206 20.29 1.45 0.10
CA GLN A 206 19.64 0.30 -0.52
C GLN A 206 20.07 -1.00 0.18
N SER A 207 21.38 -1.22 0.32
CA SER A 207 21.90 -2.45 0.92
C SER A 207 21.52 -2.61 2.38
N SER A 208 21.65 -1.56 3.20
CA SER A 208 21.33 -1.60 4.63
C SER A 208 19.82 -1.80 4.87
N ALA A 209 18.95 -1.14 4.12
CA ALA A 209 17.51 -1.32 4.23
C ALA A 209 17.07 -2.72 3.76
N ALA A 210 17.67 -3.24 2.69
CA ALA A 210 17.39 -4.59 2.21
C ALA A 210 17.83 -5.66 3.21
N GLU A 211 18.99 -5.50 3.87
CA GLU A 211 19.45 -6.40 4.93
C GLU A 211 18.49 -6.37 6.13
N PHE A 212 18.09 -5.19 6.58
CA PHE A 212 17.11 -5.05 7.65
C PHE A 212 15.79 -5.77 7.29
N LEU A 213 15.22 -5.51 6.11
CA LEU A 213 13.96 -6.13 5.68
C LEU A 213 14.07 -7.66 5.57
N ALA A 214 15.18 -8.18 5.06
CA ALA A 214 15.44 -9.61 5.00
C ALA A 214 15.49 -10.25 6.41
N GLY A 215 16.06 -9.54 7.39
CA GLY A 215 16.09 -9.94 8.80
C GLY A 215 14.71 -9.93 9.50
N MET A 216 13.67 -9.38 8.86
CA MET A 216 12.31 -9.41 9.38
C MET A 216 11.58 -10.72 9.09
N GLN A 217 12.10 -11.60 8.22
CA GLN A 217 11.45 -12.88 7.94
C GLN A 217 11.45 -13.78 9.18
N THR A 218 10.28 -14.33 9.52
CA THR A 218 10.06 -15.20 10.68
C THR A 218 10.16 -16.70 10.32
N ALA A 219 10.03 -17.56 11.32
CA ALA A 219 9.92 -19.00 11.11
C ALA A 219 8.62 -19.41 10.40
N GLU A 220 7.56 -18.60 10.50
CA GLU A 220 6.30 -18.79 9.77
C GLU A 220 6.45 -18.56 8.26
N GLY A 221 7.54 -17.91 7.85
CA GLY A 221 7.84 -17.62 6.43
C GLY A 221 7.51 -16.19 6.01
N GLY A 222 6.53 -15.53 6.62
CA GLY A 222 6.20 -14.13 6.39
C GLY A 222 7.14 -13.17 7.14
N LEU A 223 6.97 -11.86 6.91
CA LEU A 223 7.71 -10.81 7.60
C LEU A 223 6.90 -10.27 8.78
N ARG A 224 7.59 -9.88 9.84
CA ARG A 224 7.03 -9.26 11.05
C ARG A 224 7.10 -7.73 10.99
N ALA A 225 6.23 -7.06 11.75
CA ALA A 225 6.18 -5.60 11.79
C ALA A 225 7.43 -4.94 12.39
N ASN A 226 8.08 -5.58 13.37
CA ASN A 226 9.34 -5.15 13.99
C ASN A 226 9.99 -6.29 14.77
N THR A 227 11.22 -6.09 15.24
CA THR A 227 12.01 -7.14 15.93
C THR A 227 11.43 -7.59 17.27
N ARG A 228 10.44 -6.91 17.84
CA ARG A 228 9.79 -7.26 19.11
C ARG A 228 8.62 -8.21 18.92
N ILE A 229 8.00 -8.18 17.77
CA ILE A 229 6.86 -9.04 17.41
C ILE A 229 7.42 -10.32 16.80
N PRO A 230 7.16 -11.51 17.38
CA PRO A 230 7.73 -12.77 16.88
C PRO A 230 6.94 -13.36 15.69
N ILE A 231 5.71 -12.93 15.47
CA ILE A 231 4.79 -13.44 14.45
C ILE A 231 4.83 -12.59 13.17
N ALA A 232 4.58 -13.22 12.05
CA ALA A 232 4.41 -12.55 10.77
C ALA A 232 3.00 -11.99 10.57
N ASP A 233 2.87 -10.96 9.75
CA ASP A 233 1.60 -10.44 9.26
C ASP A 233 1.67 -10.16 7.76
N LEU A 234 0.49 -10.14 7.11
CA LEU A 234 0.41 -10.01 5.66
C LEU A 234 0.76 -8.60 5.16
N LEU A 235 0.44 -7.55 5.94
CA LEU A 235 0.83 -6.18 5.61
C LEU A 235 2.35 -6.03 5.59
N SER A 236 3.03 -6.47 6.65
CA SER A 236 4.50 -6.42 6.73
C SER A 236 5.14 -7.30 5.66
N SER A 237 4.56 -8.46 5.37
CA SER A 237 5.05 -9.37 4.32
C SER A 237 4.95 -8.72 2.94
N PHE A 238 3.81 -8.10 2.62
CA PHE A 238 3.62 -7.42 1.35
C PHE A 238 4.54 -6.19 1.22
N THR A 239 4.52 -5.29 2.20
CA THR A 239 5.28 -4.03 2.11
C THR A 239 6.78 -4.28 2.09
N GLY A 240 7.28 -5.23 2.89
CA GLY A 240 8.68 -5.61 2.90
C GLY A 240 9.12 -6.28 1.60
N LEU A 241 8.35 -7.27 1.10
CA LEU A 241 8.64 -7.93 -0.17
C LEU A 241 8.59 -6.95 -1.35
N PHE A 242 7.55 -6.11 -1.41
CA PHE A 242 7.41 -5.10 -2.45
C PHE A 242 8.63 -4.14 -2.47
N THR A 243 9.05 -3.67 -1.29
CA THR A 243 10.22 -2.82 -1.18
C THR A 243 11.49 -3.53 -1.63
N LEU A 244 11.68 -4.80 -1.28
CA LEU A 244 12.81 -5.60 -1.76
C LEU A 244 12.79 -5.79 -3.28
N PHE A 245 11.61 -5.96 -3.89
CA PHE A 245 11.48 -5.97 -5.36
C PHE A 245 11.87 -4.64 -5.99
N GLU A 246 11.40 -3.54 -5.42
CA GLU A 246 11.70 -2.19 -5.87
C GLU A 246 13.20 -1.82 -5.77
N LEU A 247 13.91 -2.47 -4.83
CA LEU A 247 15.36 -2.35 -4.66
C LEU A 247 16.15 -3.38 -5.51
N GLY A 248 15.50 -4.36 -6.14
CA GLY A 248 16.18 -5.46 -6.84
C GLY A 248 16.78 -6.52 -5.91
N GLU A 249 16.39 -6.54 -4.63
CA GLU A 249 17.00 -7.33 -3.56
C GLU A 249 16.08 -8.43 -3.00
N HIS A 250 14.99 -8.76 -3.72
CA HIS A 250 13.96 -9.71 -3.28
C HIS A 250 14.50 -11.13 -3.01
N GLN A 251 15.64 -11.50 -3.57
CA GLN A 251 16.29 -12.79 -3.32
C GLN A 251 16.93 -12.90 -1.93
N ARG A 252 17.00 -11.80 -1.16
CA ARG A 252 17.50 -11.85 0.23
C ARG A 252 16.52 -12.52 1.19
N VAL A 253 15.24 -12.65 0.84
CA VAL A 253 14.25 -13.41 1.60
C VAL A 253 14.02 -14.79 0.97
N ARG A 254 13.64 -15.76 1.79
CA ARG A 254 13.29 -17.10 1.33
C ARG A 254 11.86 -17.05 0.75
N LEU A 255 11.76 -17.07 -0.56
CA LEU A 255 10.49 -16.86 -1.27
C LEU A 255 9.50 -18.02 -1.09
N GLU A 256 9.99 -19.29 -1.08
CA GLU A 256 9.14 -20.47 -0.89
C GLU A 256 8.42 -20.51 0.48
N PRO A 257 9.09 -20.27 1.66
CA PRO A 257 8.39 -20.13 2.93
C PRO A 257 7.38 -18.97 2.94
N LEU A 258 7.70 -17.86 2.28
CA LEU A 258 6.79 -16.71 2.17
C LEU A 258 5.56 -17.05 1.31
N ALA A 259 5.73 -17.82 0.23
CA ALA A 259 4.62 -18.30 -0.58
C ALA A 259 3.67 -19.21 0.22
N ARG A 260 4.22 -20.15 1.01
CA ARG A 260 3.41 -20.97 1.93
C ARG A 260 2.65 -20.15 2.96
N PHE A 261 3.33 -19.18 3.60
CA PHE A 261 2.68 -18.27 4.55
C PHE A 261 1.51 -17.52 3.90
N ALA A 262 1.74 -16.87 2.75
CA ALA A 262 0.68 -16.15 2.05
C ALA A 262 -0.49 -17.04 1.63
N SER A 263 -0.20 -18.29 1.14
CA SER A 263 -1.24 -19.25 0.76
C SER A 263 -2.09 -19.73 1.94
N GLN A 264 -1.51 -19.85 3.14
CA GLN A 264 -2.24 -20.22 4.37
C GLN A 264 -3.21 -19.14 4.85
N LEU A 265 -3.00 -17.88 4.45
CA LEU A 265 -3.87 -16.75 4.79
C LEU A 265 -5.02 -16.56 3.78
N ALA A 266 -4.97 -17.26 2.65
CA ALA A 266 -6.03 -17.24 1.64
C ALA A 266 -7.23 -18.08 2.12
N ALA A 267 -8.42 -17.48 2.13
CA ALA A 267 -9.65 -18.21 2.42
C ALA A 267 -10.15 -18.96 1.18
N SER A 268 -10.72 -20.14 1.37
CA SER A 268 -11.22 -21.02 0.29
C SER A 268 -12.35 -20.40 -0.54
N ASP A 269 -13.12 -19.47 0.07
CA ASP A 269 -14.20 -18.71 -0.56
C ASP A 269 -13.75 -17.30 -1.02
N GLY A 270 -12.43 -17.07 -1.10
CA GLY A 270 -11.82 -15.81 -1.47
C GLY A 270 -11.58 -14.85 -0.30
N GLY A 271 -10.70 -13.86 -0.52
CA GLY A 271 -10.22 -12.96 0.53
C GLY A 271 -9.01 -13.49 1.27
N PHE A 272 -8.42 -12.65 2.11
CA PHE A 272 -7.25 -12.98 2.94
C PHE A 272 -7.42 -12.48 4.37
N CYS A 273 -6.87 -13.26 5.31
CA CYS A 273 -6.71 -12.88 6.72
C CYS A 273 -5.38 -12.13 6.93
N ALA A 274 -5.27 -11.42 8.06
CA ALA A 274 -4.07 -10.64 8.37
C ALA A 274 -2.86 -11.48 8.82
N ALA A 275 -3.10 -12.57 9.55
CA ALA A 275 -2.09 -13.42 10.15
C ALA A 275 -2.67 -14.82 10.42
N LEU A 276 -1.80 -15.81 10.74
CA LEU A 276 -2.22 -17.21 10.95
C LEU A 276 -3.21 -17.41 12.12
N TRP A 277 -3.23 -16.50 13.07
CA TRP A 277 -4.16 -16.51 14.21
C TRP A 277 -5.46 -15.76 13.96
N ASP A 278 -5.53 -14.99 12.85
CA ASP A 278 -6.69 -14.18 12.48
C ASP A 278 -7.65 -15.02 11.63
N THR A 279 -8.94 -14.90 11.89
CA THR A 279 -10.01 -15.60 11.15
C THR A 279 -10.82 -14.67 10.27
N ASP A 280 -10.65 -13.35 10.44
CA ASP A 280 -11.41 -12.35 9.72
C ASP A 280 -10.65 -11.88 8.47
N LYS A 281 -11.37 -11.80 7.37
CA LYS A 281 -10.85 -11.32 6.09
C LYS A 281 -11.50 -9.98 5.72
N ASP A 282 -10.79 -9.17 4.96
CA ASP A 282 -11.28 -7.90 4.44
C ASP A 282 -10.61 -7.52 3.11
N VAL A 283 -11.06 -6.42 2.51
CA VAL A 283 -10.57 -5.96 1.21
C VAL A 283 -9.14 -5.44 1.25
N GLU A 284 -8.67 -4.93 2.39
CA GLU A 284 -7.31 -4.45 2.59
C GLU A 284 -6.32 -5.62 2.56
N TYR A 285 -6.54 -6.63 3.42
CA TYR A 285 -5.68 -7.83 3.45
C TYR A 285 -5.80 -8.64 2.16
N THR A 286 -6.94 -8.58 1.48
CA THR A 286 -7.09 -9.19 0.15
C THR A 286 -6.17 -8.52 -0.88
N PHE A 287 -6.01 -7.20 -0.85
CA PHE A 287 -5.03 -6.52 -1.69
C PHE A 287 -3.59 -6.94 -1.36
N TYR A 288 -3.23 -6.98 -0.08
CA TYR A 288 -1.88 -7.39 0.32
C TYR A 288 -1.59 -8.85 -0.04
N GLY A 289 -2.57 -9.73 0.12
CA GLY A 289 -2.46 -11.14 -0.28
C GLY A 289 -2.26 -11.31 -1.79
N LEU A 290 -3.15 -10.75 -2.59
CA LEU A 290 -3.01 -10.76 -4.05
C LEU A 290 -1.70 -10.12 -4.52
N GLY A 291 -1.30 -9.01 -3.90
CA GLY A 291 -0.02 -8.36 -4.20
C GLY A 291 1.19 -9.22 -3.87
N THR A 292 1.17 -9.91 -2.73
CA THR A 292 2.22 -10.84 -2.32
C THR A 292 2.31 -12.02 -3.30
N LEU A 293 1.18 -12.66 -3.63
CA LEU A 293 1.14 -13.75 -4.60
C LEU A 293 1.63 -13.31 -5.99
N ALA A 294 1.26 -12.10 -6.42
CA ALA A 294 1.70 -11.52 -7.69
C ALA A 294 3.22 -11.33 -7.76
N LEU A 295 3.83 -10.82 -6.70
CA LEU A 295 5.28 -10.66 -6.62
C LEU A 295 6.00 -12.01 -6.64
N LEU A 296 5.50 -12.98 -5.90
CA LEU A 296 6.03 -14.33 -5.86
C LEU A 296 5.92 -15.03 -7.23
N ALA A 297 4.79 -14.85 -7.92
CA ALA A 297 4.60 -15.38 -9.28
C ALA A 297 5.61 -14.76 -10.27
N THR A 298 5.85 -13.45 -10.18
CA THR A 298 6.85 -12.74 -10.99
C THR A 298 8.27 -13.29 -10.77
N ALA A 299 8.56 -13.82 -9.56
CA ALA A 299 9.82 -14.48 -9.22
C ALA A 299 9.85 -15.99 -9.56
N GLY A 300 8.83 -16.53 -10.21
CA GLY A 300 8.76 -17.94 -10.62
C GLY A 300 8.24 -18.92 -9.56
N HIS A 301 7.68 -18.42 -8.44
CA HIS A 301 7.11 -19.23 -7.35
C HIS A 301 5.59 -19.36 -7.48
N THR A 302 5.11 -20.13 -8.48
CA THR A 302 3.67 -20.37 -8.74
C THR A 302 3.17 -21.73 -8.29
N SER A 303 4.06 -22.70 -8.04
CA SER A 303 3.71 -24.11 -7.76
C SER A 303 2.96 -24.33 -6.44
N ASP A 304 3.11 -23.43 -5.47
CA ASP A 304 2.49 -23.57 -4.15
C ASP A 304 1.03 -23.11 -4.11
N PHE A 305 0.58 -22.37 -5.13
CA PHE A 305 -0.80 -21.87 -5.21
C PHE A 305 -1.82 -22.91 -5.70
N GLN A 306 -1.36 -24.04 -6.24
CA GLN A 306 -2.23 -25.12 -6.73
C GLN A 306 -2.72 -26.07 -5.63
N ARG A 307 -2.19 -26.01 -4.41
CA ARG A 307 -2.51 -26.93 -3.30
C ARG A 307 -3.55 -26.38 -2.31
N ALA A 308 -4.05 -25.17 -2.50
CA ALA A 308 -5.04 -24.51 -1.63
C ALA A 308 -6.48 -24.55 -2.19
N SER A 309 -6.72 -25.40 -3.21
CA SER A 309 -8.04 -25.61 -3.81
C SER A 309 -8.63 -26.96 -3.43
#